data_dd4ddb07cb04a5d7c732d59402724b81
#
_entry.id   dd4ddb07cb04a5d7c732d59402724b81
#
_cell.length_a   1.000
_cell.length_b   1.000
_cell.length_c   1.000
_cell.angle_alpha   90.00
_cell.angle_beta   90.00
_cell.angle_gamma   90.00
#
_symmetry.space_group_name_H-M   'P 1'
#
loop_
_entity.id
_entity.type
_entity.pdbx_description
1 polymer ?
#
loop_
_entity_poly.entity_id
_entity_poly.type
_entity_poly.pdbx_seq_one_letter_code
_entity_poly.pdbx_strand_id
1 'polypeptide(L)'
;VRILTWKKEFNYSAINNFAVREAQGEYLLFLNNDVEIITENWLEEMLQLCQQKDVGMAGAKLYYPDDTIQHAGVVVGLGGVAAHVLCKLPRDAEGYMGRLRCVQEISAVTAACMMVKTSVFKAVGGFDEELKVAFNDIDLCMKVRKYGMKIVFTPYAELYHYESKSRGMEDTPEKQLRFSREVNCFRRKWERELLKGDPYYNPNLTLNNTDCSLRKQEKNGD
;
A
#
# COMPACT_ATOMS: atom_id res chain seq x y z
N VAL A 1 -17.17 14.99 -14.48
CA VAL A 1 -16.72 14.95 -13.06
C VAL A 1 -17.94 14.97 -12.17
N ARG A 2 -18.02 14.04 -11.19
CA ARG A 2 -19.05 14.01 -10.15
C ARG A 2 -18.39 14.35 -8.83
N ILE A 3 -18.94 15.32 -8.10
CA ILE A 3 -18.47 15.74 -6.77
C ILE A 3 -19.40 15.13 -5.73
N LEU A 4 -18.81 14.39 -4.77
CA LEU A 4 -19.52 13.82 -3.64
C LEU A 4 -19.09 14.54 -2.36
N THR A 5 -20.05 14.95 -1.53
CA THR A 5 -19.77 15.69 -0.30
C THR A 5 -19.87 14.74 0.91
N TRP A 6 -18.79 14.65 1.69
CA TRP A 6 -18.74 13.93 2.95
C TRP A 6 -18.99 14.90 4.11
N LYS A 7 -20.05 14.65 4.90
CA LYS A 7 -20.50 15.56 5.99
C LYS A 7 -20.20 15.01 7.40
N LYS A 8 -19.41 13.94 7.50
CA LYS A 8 -19.05 13.31 8.78
C LYS A 8 -17.57 13.56 9.10
N GLU A 9 -17.12 13.10 10.26
CA GLU A 9 -15.71 13.10 10.65
C GLU A 9 -14.85 12.40 9.57
N PHE A 10 -13.60 12.87 9.42
CA PHE A 10 -12.68 12.31 8.45
C PHE A 10 -12.40 10.84 8.78
N ASN A 11 -12.64 10.00 7.80
CA ASN A 11 -12.33 8.58 7.80
C ASN A 11 -12.08 8.17 6.35
N TYR A 12 -10.81 7.95 5.99
CA TYR A 12 -10.41 7.63 4.62
C TYR A 12 -11.18 6.41 4.09
N SER A 13 -11.27 5.36 4.90
CA SER A 13 -11.97 4.12 4.54
C SER A 13 -13.45 4.35 4.26
N ALA A 14 -14.14 5.06 5.14
CA ALA A 14 -15.57 5.34 5.00
C ALA A 14 -15.87 6.28 3.81
N ILE A 15 -15.01 7.29 3.58
CA ILE A 15 -15.12 8.22 2.44
C ILE A 15 -15.01 7.44 1.13
N ASN A 16 -14.00 6.58 0.99
CA ASN A 16 -13.79 5.82 -0.22
C ASN A 16 -14.86 4.75 -0.42
N ASN A 17 -15.29 4.05 0.64
CA ASN A 17 -16.43 3.13 0.56
C ASN A 17 -17.71 3.85 0.10
N PHE A 18 -17.96 5.06 0.59
CA PHE A 18 -19.08 5.89 0.17
C PHE A 18 -18.97 6.25 -1.32
N ALA A 19 -17.78 6.72 -1.77
CA ALA A 19 -17.56 7.08 -3.16
C ALA A 19 -17.72 5.89 -4.13
N VAL A 20 -17.27 4.70 -3.74
CA VAL A 20 -17.40 3.48 -4.55
C VAL A 20 -18.85 3.08 -4.82
N ARG A 21 -19.81 3.41 -3.94
CA ARG A 21 -21.23 3.13 -4.19
C ARG A 21 -21.79 3.88 -5.40
N GLU A 22 -21.18 5.00 -5.74
CA GLU A 22 -21.54 5.85 -6.86
C GLU A 22 -20.70 5.58 -8.12
N ALA A 23 -19.62 4.80 -8.00
CA ALA A 23 -18.75 4.45 -9.10
C ALA A 23 -19.37 3.39 -10.00
N GLN A 24 -19.21 3.54 -11.32
CA GLN A 24 -19.77 2.66 -12.34
C GLN A 24 -18.69 1.92 -13.17
N GLY A 25 -17.42 2.22 -12.95
CA GLY A 25 -16.31 1.61 -13.67
C GLY A 25 -16.08 0.15 -13.29
N GLU A 26 -15.57 -0.64 -14.21
CA GLU A 26 -15.11 -2.02 -13.95
C GLU A 26 -13.86 -2.05 -13.08
N TYR A 27 -13.10 -0.97 -13.06
CA TYR A 27 -11.92 -0.76 -12.25
C TYR A 27 -12.11 0.50 -11.41
N LEU A 28 -11.63 0.47 -10.18
CA LEU A 28 -11.56 1.60 -9.26
C LEU A 28 -10.10 2.03 -9.17
N LEU A 29 -9.87 3.31 -9.30
CA LEU A 29 -8.58 3.92 -9.03
C LEU A 29 -8.70 4.79 -7.77
N PHE A 30 -8.03 4.38 -6.71
CA PHE A 30 -7.80 5.24 -5.54
C PHE A 30 -6.58 6.10 -5.82
N LEU A 31 -6.77 7.40 -5.81
CA LEU A 31 -5.73 8.38 -6.11
C LEU A 31 -5.86 9.54 -5.13
N ASN A 32 -4.79 9.81 -4.39
CA ASN A 32 -4.74 10.96 -3.51
C ASN A 32 -4.73 12.27 -4.31
N ASN A 33 -5.21 13.35 -3.72
CA ASN A 33 -5.27 14.67 -4.36
C ASN A 33 -3.93 15.44 -4.32
N ASP A 34 -2.91 14.87 -3.67
CA ASP A 34 -1.57 15.42 -3.52
C ASP A 34 -0.51 14.58 -4.27
N VAL A 35 -0.89 14.07 -5.44
CA VAL A 35 0.00 13.39 -6.39
C VAL A 35 0.24 14.23 -7.64
N GLU A 36 1.41 14.03 -8.25
CA GLU A 36 1.79 14.60 -9.55
C GLU A 36 2.29 13.49 -10.47
N ILE A 37 1.73 13.42 -11.68
CA ILE A 37 2.01 12.35 -12.64
C ILE A 37 3.35 12.61 -13.32
N ILE A 38 4.20 11.58 -13.39
CA ILE A 38 5.49 11.61 -14.10
C ILE A 38 5.35 10.87 -15.45
N THR A 39 4.86 9.63 -15.42
CA THR A 39 4.72 8.78 -16.62
C THR A 39 3.41 9.08 -17.33
N GLU A 40 3.44 9.45 -18.60
CA GLU A 40 2.23 9.80 -19.37
C GLU A 40 1.20 8.67 -19.45
N ASN A 41 1.65 7.43 -19.66
CA ASN A 41 0.80 6.23 -19.80
C ASN A 41 0.65 5.44 -18.49
N TRP A 42 0.80 6.08 -17.33
CA TRP A 42 0.75 5.43 -16.01
C TRP A 42 -0.55 4.67 -15.75
N LEU A 43 -1.67 5.19 -16.26
CA LEU A 43 -2.99 4.59 -16.07
C LEU A 43 -3.12 3.28 -16.86
N GLU A 44 -2.67 3.28 -18.11
CA GLU A 44 -2.64 2.12 -18.99
C GLU A 44 -1.70 1.04 -18.43
N GLU A 45 -0.55 1.44 -17.89
CA GLU A 45 0.40 0.54 -17.23
C GLU A 45 -0.23 -0.20 -16.03
N MET A 46 -1.07 0.46 -15.27
CA MET A 46 -1.79 -0.18 -14.17
C MET A 46 -2.97 -1.02 -14.67
N LEU A 47 -3.70 -0.53 -15.67
CA LEU A 47 -4.89 -1.18 -16.19
C LEU A 47 -4.56 -2.52 -16.85
N GLN A 48 -3.52 -2.59 -17.69
CA GLN A 48 -3.11 -3.84 -18.36
C GLN A 48 -2.76 -4.95 -17.36
N LEU A 49 -2.23 -4.59 -16.18
CA LEU A 49 -1.96 -5.56 -15.12
C LEU A 49 -3.27 -6.01 -14.45
N CYS A 50 -4.15 -5.08 -14.12
CA CYS A 50 -5.45 -5.40 -13.54
C CYS A 50 -6.36 -6.18 -14.49
N GLN A 51 -6.18 -6.12 -15.80
CA GLN A 51 -6.92 -6.92 -16.79
C GLN A 51 -6.56 -8.40 -16.73
N GLN A 52 -5.40 -8.77 -16.24
CA GLN A 52 -5.01 -10.17 -16.08
C GLN A 52 -5.99 -10.88 -15.13
N LYS A 53 -6.32 -12.13 -15.48
CA LYS A 53 -7.42 -12.88 -14.82
C LYS A 53 -7.20 -13.05 -13.31
N ASP A 54 -5.99 -13.31 -12.89
CA ASP A 54 -5.59 -13.62 -11.51
C ASP A 54 -5.09 -12.40 -10.72
N VAL A 55 -4.98 -11.23 -11.35
CA VAL A 55 -4.61 -9.96 -10.70
C VAL A 55 -5.87 -9.24 -10.23
N GLY A 56 -5.95 -8.97 -8.94
CA GLY A 56 -7.04 -8.22 -8.32
C GLY A 56 -6.73 -6.74 -8.16
N MET A 57 -5.44 -6.40 -8.05
CA MET A 57 -5.00 -5.06 -7.70
C MET A 57 -3.62 -4.75 -8.29
N ALA A 58 -3.39 -3.49 -8.67
CA ALA A 58 -2.09 -2.97 -9.09
C ALA A 58 -1.77 -1.67 -8.34
N GLY A 59 -0.48 -1.48 -8.00
CA GLY A 59 0.04 -0.27 -7.39
C GLY A 59 1.18 0.34 -8.19
N ALA A 60 1.26 1.67 -8.16
CA ALA A 60 2.27 2.48 -8.82
C ALA A 60 3.54 2.65 -7.96
N LYS A 61 4.62 3.12 -8.57
CA LYS A 61 5.83 3.58 -7.91
C LYS A 61 5.69 5.05 -7.54
N LEU A 62 5.88 5.37 -6.25
CA LEU A 62 5.76 6.74 -5.78
C LEU A 62 7.09 7.27 -5.30
N TYR A 63 7.29 8.57 -5.50
CA TYR A 63 8.46 9.32 -5.07
C TYR A 63 8.07 10.43 -4.11
N TYR A 64 8.97 10.75 -3.21
CA TYR A 64 8.95 12.01 -2.47
C TYR A 64 9.36 13.18 -3.39
N PRO A 65 9.05 14.43 -2.99
CA PRO A 65 9.45 15.61 -3.78
C PRO A 65 10.97 15.79 -3.97
N ASP A 66 11.77 15.08 -3.20
CA ASP A 66 13.25 15.08 -3.26
C ASP A 66 13.82 13.97 -4.17
N ASP A 67 13.00 13.38 -5.05
CA ASP A 67 13.34 12.27 -5.93
C ASP A 67 13.79 10.98 -5.20
N THR A 68 13.51 10.84 -3.93
CA THR A 68 13.69 9.55 -3.26
C THR A 68 12.44 8.70 -3.32
N ILE A 69 12.62 7.37 -3.29
CA ILE A 69 11.52 6.41 -3.35
C ILE A 69 10.66 6.53 -2.09
N GLN A 70 9.36 6.74 -2.27
CA GLN A 70 8.38 6.69 -1.20
C GLN A 70 7.72 5.32 -1.12
N HIS A 71 7.29 4.78 -2.27
CA HIS A 71 6.58 3.51 -2.35
C HIS A 71 7.07 2.67 -3.54
N ALA A 72 7.45 1.45 -3.23
CA ALA A 72 7.75 0.39 -4.20
C ALA A 72 7.25 -0.97 -3.67
N GLY A 73 6.09 -0.95 -3.03
CA GLY A 73 5.49 -2.08 -2.35
C GLY A 73 5.63 -2.02 -0.83
N VAL A 74 4.81 -2.82 -0.17
CA VAL A 74 4.78 -2.98 1.29
C VAL A 74 5.11 -4.42 1.64
N VAL A 75 5.98 -4.59 2.64
CA VAL A 75 6.30 -5.88 3.25
C VAL A 75 5.54 -6.02 4.57
N VAL A 76 4.75 -7.07 4.69
CA VAL A 76 3.99 -7.41 5.90
C VAL A 76 4.94 -8.01 6.94
N GLY A 77 4.90 -7.48 8.16
CA GLY A 77 5.85 -7.82 9.23
C GLY A 77 7.02 -6.84 9.38
N LEU A 78 7.34 -6.05 8.35
CA LEU A 78 8.39 -5.04 8.41
C LEU A 78 8.03 -3.95 9.46
N GLY A 79 8.99 -3.60 10.32
CA GLY A 79 8.74 -2.67 11.44
C GLY A 79 7.75 -3.21 12.48
N GLY A 80 7.50 -4.53 12.51
CA GLY A 80 6.61 -5.21 13.45
C GLY A 80 5.12 -5.18 13.06
N VAL A 81 4.75 -4.54 11.95
CA VAL A 81 3.38 -4.53 11.41
C VAL A 81 3.41 -4.66 9.89
N ALA A 82 3.73 -3.61 9.20
CA ALA A 82 3.95 -3.54 7.76
C ALA A 82 4.55 -2.17 7.41
N ALA A 83 5.47 -2.13 6.46
CA ALA A 83 6.09 -0.89 6.03
C ALA A 83 6.49 -0.93 4.54
N HIS A 84 6.69 0.26 3.98
CA HIS A 84 7.22 0.43 2.64
C HIS A 84 8.65 -0.08 2.56
N VAL A 85 8.93 -0.95 1.60
CA VAL A 85 10.27 -1.48 1.35
C VAL A 85 11.05 -0.55 0.42
N LEU A 86 12.38 -0.51 0.58
CA LEU A 86 13.30 0.30 -0.24
C LEU A 86 13.00 1.81 -0.21
N CYS A 87 12.29 2.26 0.82
CA CYS A 87 11.96 3.66 1.04
C CYS A 87 13.23 4.50 1.24
N LYS A 88 13.21 5.75 0.72
CA LYS A 88 14.32 6.71 0.79
C LYS A 88 15.54 6.38 -0.08
N LEU A 89 15.52 5.32 -0.88
CA LEU A 89 16.56 5.14 -1.88
C LEU A 89 16.43 6.19 -3.00
N PRO A 90 17.52 6.54 -3.69
CA PRO A 90 17.47 7.40 -4.87
C PRO A 90 16.56 6.83 -5.96
N ARG A 91 15.98 7.71 -6.79
CA ARG A 91 15.05 7.35 -7.87
C ARG A 91 15.63 6.33 -8.85
N ASP A 92 16.91 6.45 -9.17
CA ASP A 92 17.64 5.60 -10.12
C ASP A 92 18.14 4.28 -9.50
N ALA A 93 17.95 4.06 -8.21
CA ALA A 93 18.33 2.81 -7.55
C ALA A 93 17.63 1.61 -8.19
N GLU A 94 18.36 0.50 -8.31
CA GLU A 94 17.80 -0.76 -8.80
C GLU A 94 17.09 -1.56 -7.68
N GLY A 95 17.45 -1.26 -6.43
CA GLY A 95 16.96 -2.00 -5.26
C GLY A 95 17.53 -3.42 -5.15
N TYR A 96 17.07 -4.13 -4.14
CA TYR A 96 17.46 -5.53 -3.92
C TYR A 96 17.08 -6.39 -5.13
N MET A 97 18.08 -6.99 -5.79
CA MET A 97 17.87 -7.89 -6.95
C MET A 97 17.07 -7.27 -8.11
N GLY A 98 17.19 -5.96 -8.34
CA GLY A 98 16.49 -5.25 -9.41
C GLY A 98 14.99 -5.02 -9.16
N ARG A 99 14.50 -5.19 -7.93
CA ARG A 99 13.07 -5.08 -7.59
C ARG A 99 12.44 -3.74 -7.96
N LEU A 100 13.21 -2.68 -8.01
CA LEU A 100 12.71 -1.35 -8.37
C LEU A 100 12.52 -1.14 -9.88
N ARG A 101 12.93 -2.14 -10.70
CA ARG A 101 12.85 -2.09 -12.18
C ARG A 101 11.95 -3.17 -12.79
N CYS A 102 11.31 -4.00 -11.96
CA CYS A 102 10.52 -5.13 -12.43
C CYS A 102 9.08 -5.06 -11.92
N VAL A 103 8.14 -5.41 -12.79
CA VAL A 103 6.77 -5.75 -12.37
C VAL A 103 6.84 -7.01 -11.52
N GLN A 104 6.21 -7.01 -10.36
CA GLN A 104 6.30 -8.14 -9.42
C GLN A 104 5.04 -8.29 -8.56
N GLU A 105 4.78 -9.51 -8.14
CA GLU A 105 3.79 -9.77 -7.08
C GLU A 105 4.35 -9.32 -5.73
N ILE A 106 3.51 -8.69 -4.94
CA ILE A 106 3.83 -8.17 -3.61
C ILE A 106 2.68 -8.34 -2.63
N SER A 107 2.94 -8.16 -1.35
CA SER A 107 1.93 -8.33 -0.32
C SER A 107 0.92 -7.20 -0.25
N ALA A 108 1.36 -5.96 -0.45
CA ALA A 108 0.46 -4.81 -0.43
C ALA A 108 1.04 -3.60 -1.17
N VAL A 109 0.14 -2.71 -1.59
CA VAL A 109 0.40 -1.40 -2.19
C VAL A 109 -0.36 -0.31 -1.44
N THR A 110 0.09 0.94 -1.54
CA THR A 110 -0.59 2.06 -0.90
C THR A 110 -1.75 2.58 -1.74
N ALA A 111 -2.82 2.99 -1.06
CA ALA A 111 -3.97 3.63 -1.69
C ALA A 111 -3.72 5.08 -2.14
N ALA A 112 -2.51 5.62 -1.97
CA ALA A 112 -2.13 6.89 -2.58
C ALA A 112 -2.22 6.85 -4.12
N CYS A 113 -1.89 5.67 -4.73
CA CYS A 113 -2.18 5.36 -6.14
C CYS A 113 -2.35 3.84 -6.30
N MET A 114 -3.60 3.37 -6.33
CA MET A 114 -3.94 1.95 -6.33
C MET A 114 -5.15 1.68 -7.24
N MET A 115 -5.00 0.76 -8.17
CA MET A 115 -6.10 0.28 -9.01
C MET A 115 -6.58 -1.09 -8.53
N VAL A 116 -7.90 -1.31 -8.50
CA VAL A 116 -8.51 -2.58 -8.12
C VAL A 116 -9.73 -2.90 -8.98
N LYS A 117 -9.95 -4.17 -9.30
CA LYS A 117 -11.21 -4.61 -9.93
C LYS A 117 -12.39 -4.30 -9.02
N THR A 118 -13.42 -3.63 -9.55
CA THR A 118 -14.64 -3.30 -8.79
C THR A 118 -15.30 -4.54 -8.22
N SER A 119 -15.33 -5.65 -8.98
CA SER A 119 -15.88 -6.93 -8.52
C SER A 119 -15.11 -7.50 -7.33
N VAL A 120 -13.77 -7.41 -7.33
CA VAL A 120 -12.91 -7.87 -6.23
C VAL A 120 -13.09 -6.99 -5.00
N PHE A 121 -13.07 -5.66 -5.17
CA PHE A 121 -13.30 -4.71 -4.06
C PHE A 121 -14.62 -4.99 -3.34
N LYS A 122 -15.71 -5.21 -4.11
CA LYS A 122 -17.03 -5.56 -3.55
C LYS A 122 -17.03 -6.92 -2.88
N ALA A 123 -16.40 -7.93 -3.49
CA ALA A 123 -16.35 -9.29 -2.95
C ALA A 123 -15.62 -9.37 -1.60
N VAL A 124 -14.57 -8.54 -1.39
CA VAL A 124 -13.83 -8.51 -0.14
C VAL A 124 -14.41 -7.52 0.90
N GLY A 125 -15.51 -6.84 0.58
CA GLY A 125 -16.22 -5.92 1.49
C GLY A 125 -15.58 -4.51 1.61
N GLY A 126 -14.74 -4.11 0.64
CA GLY A 126 -14.13 -2.77 0.61
C GLY A 126 -13.14 -2.50 1.74
N PHE A 127 -12.93 -1.22 2.07
CA PHE A 127 -12.09 -0.81 3.18
C PHE A 127 -12.74 -1.12 4.54
N ASP A 128 -11.91 -1.39 5.54
CA ASP A 128 -12.35 -1.53 6.94
C ASP A 128 -12.43 -0.14 7.60
N GLU A 129 -13.63 0.28 7.97
CA GLU A 129 -13.87 1.62 8.51
C GLU A 129 -13.35 1.80 9.96
N GLU A 130 -12.93 0.73 10.64
CA GLU A 130 -12.19 0.82 11.90
C GLU A 130 -10.74 1.32 11.68
N LEU A 131 -10.18 1.07 10.49
CA LEU A 131 -8.88 1.58 10.05
C LEU A 131 -9.10 2.91 9.31
N LYS A 132 -9.25 3.99 10.08
CA LYS A 132 -9.66 5.30 9.54
C LYS A 132 -8.61 5.93 8.64
N VAL A 133 -7.32 5.70 8.93
CA VAL A 133 -6.19 6.37 8.28
C VAL A 133 -5.04 5.43 7.98
N ALA A 134 -4.48 4.74 8.99
CA ALA A 134 -3.34 3.87 8.80
C ALA A 134 -3.78 2.43 8.52
N PHE A 135 -2.99 1.71 7.73
CA PHE A 135 -3.15 0.28 7.40
C PHE A 135 -4.45 -0.12 6.68
N ASN A 136 -5.30 0.82 6.31
CA ASN A 136 -6.55 0.54 5.60
C ASN A 136 -6.30 -0.05 4.20
N ASP A 137 -5.30 0.45 3.50
CA ASP A 137 -4.84 -0.03 2.21
C ASP A 137 -4.18 -1.42 2.32
N ILE A 138 -3.36 -1.62 3.34
CA ILE A 138 -2.72 -2.91 3.60
C ILE A 138 -3.77 -3.96 3.98
N ASP A 139 -4.75 -3.59 4.81
CA ASP A 139 -5.89 -4.46 5.15
C ASP A 139 -6.68 -4.88 3.91
N LEU A 140 -6.99 -3.94 3.02
CA LEU A 140 -7.66 -4.23 1.77
C LEU A 140 -6.82 -5.20 0.90
N CYS A 141 -5.52 -4.96 0.79
CA CYS A 141 -4.59 -5.83 0.10
C CYS A 141 -4.60 -7.25 0.68
N MET A 142 -4.53 -7.39 2.00
CA MET A 142 -4.57 -8.68 2.67
C MET A 142 -5.90 -9.42 2.42
N LYS A 143 -7.04 -8.71 2.37
CA LYS A 143 -8.34 -9.28 2.01
C LYS A 143 -8.36 -9.75 0.56
N VAL A 144 -7.83 -8.98 -0.37
CA VAL A 144 -7.73 -9.35 -1.80
C VAL A 144 -6.86 -10.60 -1.98
N ARG A 145 -5.72 -10.70 -1.30
CA ARG A 145 -4.87 -11.89 -1.30
C ARG A 145 -5.60 -13.12 -0.71
N LYS A 146 -6.29 -12.93 0.41
CA LYS A 146 -7.09 -14.01 1.03
C LYS A 146 -8.24 -14.47 0.14
N TYR A 147 -8.76 -13.61 -0.72
CA TYR A 147 -9.74 -13.93 -1.74
C TYR A 147 -9.14 -14.73 -2.91
N GLY A 148 -7.82 -14.90 -2.96
CA GLY A 148 -7.10 -15.70 -3.96
C GLY A 148 -6.62 -14.89 -5.18
N MET A 149 -6.61 -13.55 -5.09
CA MET A 149 -6.14 -12.68 -6.17
C MET A 149 -4.75 -12.13 -5.86
N LYS A 150 -3.98 -11.88 -6.92
CA LYS A 150 -2.65 -11.29 -6.84
C LYS A 150 -2.72 -9.79 -6.69
N ILE A 151 -1.70 -9.24 -6.03
CA ILE A 151 -1.39 -7.81 -5.99
C ILE A 151 -0.07 -7.60 -6.70
N VAL A 152 -0.04 -6.66 -7.63
CA VAL A 152 1.11 -6.41 -8.48
C VAL A 152 1.59 -4.97 -8.31
N PHE A 153 2.88 -4.81 -8.16
CA PHE A 153 3.56 -3.52 -8.25
C PHE A 153 4.12 -3.34 -9.65
N THR A 154 3.98 -2.14 -10.22
CA THR A 154 4.64 -1.73 -11.45
C THR A 154 5.58 -0.55 -11.23
N PRO A 155 6.84 -0.63 -11.67
CA PRO A 155 7.75 0.50 -11.64
C PRO A 155 7.55 1.47 -12.81
N TYR A 156 6.66 1.16 -13.76
CA TYR A 156 6.45 1.93 -14.98
C TYR A 156 5.32 2.96 -14.87
N ALA A 157 4.52 2.91 -13.82
CA ALA A 157 3.60 3.96 -13.43
C ALA A 157 4.26 4.78 -12.31
N GLU A 158 4.84 5.93 -12.65
CA GLU A 158 5.60 6.76 -11.72
C GLU A 158 4.85 8.06 -11.40
N LEU A 159 4.75 8.40 -10.11
CA LEU A 159 4.13 9.63 -9.62
C LEU A 159 4.93 10.19 -8.44
N TYR A 160 4.94 11.52 -8.26
CA TYR A 160 5.26 12.12 -6.98
C TYR A 160 4.04 12.07 -6.06
N HIS A 161 4.28 11.87 -4.77
CA HIS A 161 3.25 11.96 -3.75
C HIS A 161 3.73 12.89 -2.63
N TYR A 162 3.08 14.03 -2.52
CA TYR A 162 3.42 15.11 -1.59
C TYR A 162 2.84 14.87 -0.19
N GLU A 163 3.07 13.70 0.34
CA GLU A 163 2.53 13.19 1.61
C GLU A 163 2.41 14.28 2.70
N SER A 164 1.32 14.24 3.44
CA SER A 164 1.06 15.11 4.61
C SER A 164 0.78 16.59 4.31
N LYS A 165 0.67 17.03 3.05
CA LYS A 165 0.29 18.42 2.74
C LYS A 165 -1.08 18.79 3.29
N SER A 166 -2.04 17.87 3.23
CA SER A 166 -3.44 18.14 3.63
C SER A 166 -3.71 17.81 5.09
N ARG A 167 -3.03 16.83 5.68
CA ARG A 167 -3.34 16.28 7.01
C ARG A 167 -2.30 16.62 8.06
N GLY A 168 -1.08 16.96 7.67
CA GLY A 168 0.07 17.14 8.55
C GLY A 168 0.61 15.80 9.11
N MET A 169 1.63 15.87 9.93
CA MET A 169 2.31 14.70 10.52
C MET A 169 1.49 14.09 11.66
N GLU A 170 1.84 12.86 12.07
CA GLU A 170 1.26 12.15 13.23
C GLU A 170 1.89 12.65 14.56
N ASP A 171 1.82 13.95 14.80
CA ASP A 171 2.56 14.68 15.82
C ASP A 171 1.75 15.06 17.07
N THR A 172 0.41 14.91 17.04
CA THR A 172 -0.42 15.18 18.21
C THR A 172 -0.74 13.92 19.02
N PRO A 173 -0.99 14.03 20.34
CA PRO A 173 -1.36 12.90 21.17
C PRO A 173 -2.60 12.13 20.67
N GLU A 174 -3.59 12.84 20.13
CA GLU A 174 -4.81 12.23 19.57
C GLU A 174 -4.50 11.40 18.34
N LYS A 175 -3.66 11.91 17.42
CA LYS A 175 -3.23 11.20 16.22
C LYS A 175 -2.39 9.97 16.58
N GLN A 176 -1.46 10.07 17.55
CA GLN A 176 -0.66 8.96 18.04
C GLN A 176 -1.52 7.89 18.69
N LEU A 177 -2.53 8.28 19.49
CA LEU A 177 -3.47 7.34 20.10
C LEU A 177 -4.31 6.62 19.04
N ARG A 178 -4.81 7.35 18.03
CA ARG A 178 -5.50 6.75 16.88
C ARG A 178 -4.60 5.75 16.18
N PHE A 179 -3.37 6.15 15.80
CA PHE A 179 -2.40 5.26 15.13
C PHE A 179 -2.14 3.99 15.94
N SER A 180 -1.94 4.11 17.24
CA SER A 180 -1.74 2.95 18.13
C SER A 180 -2.95 2.01 18.15
N ARG A 181 -4.17 2.55 18.10
CA ARG A 181 -5.41 1.75 18.01
C ARG A 181 -5.50 1.02 16.67
N GLU A 182 -5.17 1.69 15.56
CA GLU A 182 -5.17 1.11 14.21
C GLU A 182 -4.10 0.02 14.08
N VAL A 183 -2.90 0.20 14.65
CA VAL A 183 -1.87 -0.85 14.77
C VAL A 183 -2.42 -2.08 15.49
N ASN A 184 -3.04 -1.90 16.64
CA ASN A 184 -3.57 -3.01 17.43
C ASN A 184 -4.74 -3.71 16.72
N CYS A 185 -5.62 -2.95 16.04
CA CYS A 185 -6.69 -3.49 15.22
C CYS A 185 -6.14 -4.37 14.10
N PHE A 186 -5.17 -3.84 13.34
CA PHE A 186 -4.53 -4.56 12.24
C PHE A 186 -3.81 -5.82 12.73
N ARG A 187 -2.99 -5.73 13.78
CA ARG A 187 -2.27 -6.88 14.37
C ARG A 187 -3.22 -7.99 14.81
N ARG A 188 -4.28 -7.66 15.53
CA ARG A 188 -5.29 -8.64 15.97
C ARG A 188 -5.97 -9.34 14.79
N LYS A 189 -6.30 -8.59 13.74
CA LYS A 189 -6.99 -9.10 12.56
C LYS A 189 -6.10 -10.02 11.73
N TRP A 190 -4.80 -9.70 11.61
CA TRP A 190 -3.85 -10.37 10.73
C TRP A 190 -2.73 -11.12 11.48
N GLU A 191 -2.95 -11.46 12.74
CA GLU A 191 -1.94 -12.11 13.60
C GLU A 191 -1.32 -13.35 12.96
N ARG A 192 -2.15 -14.22 12.37
CA ARG A 192 -1.68 -15.46 11.74
C ARG A 192 -0.80 -15.20 10.52
N GLU A 193 -1.15 -14.23 9.72
CA GLU A 193 -0.41 -13.81 8.53
C GLU A 193 0.90 -13.14 8.91
N LEU A 194 0.90 -12.29 9.93
CA LEU A 194 2.09 -11.67 10.49
C LEU A 194 3.08 -12.72 11.04
N LEU A 195 2.60 -13.75 11.72
CA LEU A 195 3.43 -14.84 12.23
C LEU A 195 4.02 -15.72 11.11
N LYS A 196 3.31 -15.91 9.99
CA LYS A 196 3.82 -16.65 8.83
C LYS A 196 4.90 -15.90 8.07
N GLY A 197 4.94 -14.58 8.21
CA GLY A 197 5.80 -13.70 7.42
C GLY A 197 5.27 -13.42 6.01
N ASP A 198 5.94 -12.50 5.32
CA ASP A 198 5.59 -12.05 3.98
C ASP A 198 6.09 -13.07 2.94
N PRO A 199 5.23 -13.69 2.10
CA PRO A 199 5.65 -14.70 1.13
C PRO A 199 6.46 -14.12 -0.04
N TYR A 200 6.47 -12.80 -0.25
CA TYR A 200 7.22 -12.11 -1.29
C TYR A 200 8.50 -11.45 -0.75
N TYR A 201 8.85 -11.71 0.50
CA TYR A 201 10.05 -11.18 1.14
C TYR A 201 10.97 -12.31 1.61
N ASN A 202 12.25 -12.24 1.26
CA ASN A 202 13.21 -13.29 1.60
C ASN A 202 13.38 -13.37 3.14
N PRO A 203 13.18 -14.55 3.76
CA PRO A 203 13.25 -14.70 5.22
C PRO A 203 14.64 -14.46 5.82
N ASN A 204 15.70 -14.44 5.00
CA ASN A 204 17.04 -14.08 5.43
C ASN A 204 17.28 -12.57 5.52
N LEU A 205 16.34 -11.76 5.03
CA LEU A 205 16.42 -10.30 5.15
C LEU A 205 15.82 -9.84 6.48
N THR A 206 16.32 -8.71 6.97
CA THR A 206 15.81 -8.14 8.22
C THR A 206 14.42 -7.54 8.04
N LEU A 207 13.60 -7.65 9.08
CA LEU A 207 12.33 -6.93 9.19
C LEU A 207 12.45 -5.64 10.02
N ASN A 208 13.67 -5.24 10.39
CA ASN A 208 13.92 -4.03 11.18
C ASN A 208 14.25 -2.80 10.31
N ASN A 209 14.73 -3.02 9.08
CA ASN A 209 15.12 -1.97 8.13
C ASN A 209 14.41 -2.15 6.80
N THR A 210 14.20 -1.04 6.08
CA THR A 210 13.52 -1.04 4.77
C THR A 210 14.44 -1.32 3.58
N ASP A 211 15.75 -1.48 3.82
CA ASP A 211 16.84 -1.54 2.83
C ASP A 211 17.14 -2.96 2.28
N CYS A 212 16.37 -3.96 2.71
CA CYS A 212 16.62 -5.36 2.39
C CYS A 212 17.99 -5.87 2.85
N SER A 213 18.57 -5.33 3.92
CA SER A 213 19.81 -5.83 4.50
C SER A 213 19.60 -7.22 5.14
N LEU A 214 20.69 -7.97 5.28
CA LEU A 214 20.64 -9.32 5.87
C LEU A 214 20.22 -9.29 7.34
N ARG A 215 19.45 -10.27 7.74
CA ARG A 215 19.14 -10.52 9.15
C ARG A 215 20.41 -10.83 9.92
N LYS A 216 20.66 -10.10 10.99
CA LYS A 216 21.76 -10.45 11.90
C LYS A 216 21.43 -11.82 12.54
N GLN A 217 22.33 -12.78 12.40
CA GLN A 217 22.24 -14.02 13.18
C GLN A 217 22.45 -13.64 14.64
N GLU A 218 21.49 -14.00 15.50
CA GLU A 218 21.75 -14.00 16.93
C GLU A 218 22.90 -15.00 17.16
N LYS A 219 24.05 -14.51 17.65
CA LYS A 219 25.07 -15.42 18.15
C LYS A 219 24.41 -16.13 19.33
N ASN A 220 24.10 -17.41 19.16
CA ASN A 220 23.78 -18.26 20.28
C ASN A 220 24.95 -18.09 21.23
N GLY A 221 24.72 -17.44 22.37
CA GLY A 221 25.72 -17.32 23.43
C GLY A 221 26.05 -18.72 23.91
N ASP A 222 27.34 -19.05 23.83
CA ASP A 222 27.94 -20.19 24.51
C ASP A 222 27.77 -20.03 26.03
#